data_81d31727ec7ba03631d40059dad896e4
#
_entry.id   81d31727ec7ba03631d40059dad896e4
#
_cell.length_a   1.000
_cell.length_b   1.000
_cell.length_c   1.000
_cell.angle_alpha   90.00
_cell.angle_beta   90.00
_cell.angle_gamma   90.00
#
_symmetry.space_group_name_H-M   'P 1'
#
loop_
_entity.id
_entity.type
_entity.pdbx_description
1 polymer ?
#
loop_
_entity_poly.entity_id
_entity_poly.type
_entity_poly.pdbx_seq_one_letter_code
_entity_poly.pdbx_strand_id
1 'polypeptide(L)'
;EVLGGGSGGRYYADGSDTIHVVPDSRNQPAEFTETKFPIVVEKLGLSTDSGGVGKRRGGLGYDKQYRVLVDCATIITADRVRLGCYGVAGGKAGQPFLATADFGGRGVKLDGLVDGFPLKAGQILRVQTTGGGGWGDPLEREPDLVRRDVEQGKVSAKAARAEYGVALRKARTPGEYVVDEAGTATLRASLRRARPRKQPVIDRGPGYEKLARASPRKTAKRR
;
A
#
# COMPACT_ATOMS: atom_id res chain seq x y z
N GLU A 1 14.73 6.51 -11.88
CA GLU A 1 13.61 7.23 -11.25
C GLU A 1 13.60 7.05 -9.74
N VAL A 2 13.06 8.03 -9.04
CA VAL A 2 12.80 7.97 -7.59
C VAL A 2 11.28 7.90 -7.39
N LEU A 3 10.79 6.79 -6.86
CA LEU A 3 9.37 6.59 -6.61
C LEU A 3 9.11 6.73 -5.10
N GLY A 4 8.35 7.74 -4.71
CA GLY A 4 7.95 7.96 -3.32
C GLY A 4 6.92 6.94 -2.83
N GLY A 5 6.74 6.87 -1.52
CA GLY A 5 5.69 6.10 -0.88
C GLY A 5 4.60 6.97 -0.28
N GLY A 6 3.65 6.37 0.42
CA GLY A 6 2.66 7.10 1.20
C GLY A 6 3.21 7.58 2.54
N SER A 7 2.81 8.77 3.00
CA SER A 7 3.12 9.23 4.36
C SER A 7 2.17 8.61 5.40
N GLY A 8 2.59 8.59 6.66
CA GLY A 8 1.73 8.11 7.74
C GLY A 8 0.49 8.98 7.97
N GLY A 9 -0.62 8.37 8.37
CA GLY A 9 -1.79 9.08 8.90
C GLY A 9 -1.43 9.85 10.17
N ARG A 10 -2.03 11.02 10.34
CA ARG A 10 -1.82 11.91 11.49
C ARG A 10 -3.10 11.96 12.32
N TYR A 11 -3.03 12.44 13.55
CA TYR A 11 -4.23 12.55 14.39
C TYR A 11 -5.32 13.46 13.78
N TYR A 12 -4.95 14.43 12.96
CA TYR A 12 -5.83 15.43 12.34
C TYR A 12 -6.10 15.22 10.85
N ALA A 13 -5.29 14.40 10.14
CA ALA A 13 -5.39 14.24 8.69
C ALA A 13 -4.94 12.86 8.21
N ASP A 14 -5.47 12.45 7.06
CA ASP A 14 -4.95 11.30 6.32
C ASP A 14 -3.51 11.55 5.86
N GLY A 15 -2.77 10.47 5.63
CA GLY A 15 -1.46 10.53 5.01
C GLY A 15 -1.57 10.97 3.56
N SER A 16 -0.58 11.74 3.12
CA SER A 16 -0.48 12.16 1.72
C SER A 16 0.01 11.01 0.85
N ASP A 17 -0.56 10.89 -0.34
CA ASP A 17 -0.24 9.83 -1.29
C ASP A 17 1.07 10.18 -2.02
N THR A 18 1.89 9.17 -2.34
CA THR A 18 3.07 9.24 -3.22
C THR A 18 4.03 10.40 -2.95
N ILE A 19 4.42 10.60 -1.70
CA ILE A 19 5.33 11.69 -1.31
C ILE A 19 6.77 11.33 -1.67
N HIS A 20 7.44 12.25 -2.35
CA HIS A 20 8.89 12.23 -2.50
C HIS A 20 9.57 12.75 -1.24
N VAL A 21 10.54 11.98 -0.74
CA VAL A 21 11.37 12.37 0.42
C VAL A 21 12.66 13.09 0.00
N VAL A 22 13.01 12.99 -1.29
CA VAL A 22 14.17 13.70 -1.86
C VAL A 22 13.67 15.03 -2.38
N PRO A 23 14.06 16.15 -1.76
CA PRO A 23 13.66 17.48 -2.22
C PRO A 23 14.21 17.73 -3.63
N ASP A 24 13.47 18.52 -4.40
CA ASP A 24 13.80 18.97 -5.76
C ASP A 24 13.90 17.84 -6.82
N SER A 25 13.60 16.59 -6.48
CA SER A 25 13.54 15.55 -7.49
C SER A 25 12.15 15.47 -8.13
N ARG A 26 12.12 15.38 -9.46
CA ARG A 26 10.90 15.16 -10.25
C ARG A 26 11.10 13.94 -11.13
N ASN A 27 10.10 13.08 -11.20
CA ASN A 27 10.08 12.04 -12.21
C ASN A 27 9.78 12.64 -13.58
N GLN A 28 10.38 12.08 -14.61
CA GLN A 28 10.08 12.48 -15.97
C GLN A 28 8.66 12.08 -16.34
N PRO A 29 7.96 12.89 -17.16
CA PRO A 29 6.68 12.48 -17.74
C PRO A 29 6.84 11.16 -18.51
N ALA A 30 5.77 10.36 -18.56
CA ALA A 30 5.79 9.06 -19.25
C ALA A 30 6.18 9.23 -20.72
N GLU A 31 5.60 10.23 -21.38
CA GLU A 31 5.84 10.53 -22.78
C GLU A 31 7.32 10.86 -23.06
N PHE A 32 7.94 11.64 -22.19
CA PHE A 32 9.37 11.95 -22.33
C PHE A 32 10.23 10.71 -22.09
N THR A 33 9.88 9.90 -21.09
CA THR A 33 10.57 8.65 -20.77
C THR A 33 10.54 7.70 -21.97
N GLU A 34 9.38 7.53 -22.60
CA GLU A 34 9.18 6.65 -23.77
C GLU A 34 9.93 7.12 -25.02
N THR A 35 10.14 8.46 -25.18
CA THR A 35 10.93 8.98 -26.30
C THR A 35 12.45 8.81 -26.10
N LYS A 36 12.92 8.65 -24.88
CA LYS A 36 14.36 8.56 -24.57
C LYS A 36 14.85 7.14 -24.32
N PHE A 37 13.99 6.28 -23.82
CA PHE A 37 14.34 4.93 -23.42
C PHE A 37 13.43 3.91 -24.12
N PRO A 38 13.94 2.73 -24.47
CA PRO A 38 13.15 1.69 -25.11
C PRO A 38 12.21 0.98 -24.12
N ILE A 39 11.32 1.74 -23.51
CA ILE A 39 10.31 1.26 -22.56
C ILE A 39 8.96 1.93 -22.84
N VAL A 40 7.88 1.29 -22.39
CA VAL A 40 6.52 1.86 -22.36
C VAL A 40 6.03 1.87 -20.92
N VAL A 41 5.44 2.97 -20.51
CA VAL A 41 4.79 3.09 -19.19
C VAL A 41 3.35 2.59 -19.29
N GLU A 42 3.15 1.30 -19.08
CA GLU A 42 1.84 0.64 -19.19
C GLU A 42 0.84 1.14 -18.14
N LYS A 43 1.34 1.52 -16.97
CA LYS A 43 0.53 2.01 -15.87
C LYS A 43 1.30 3.00 -15.00
N LEU A 44 0.62 4.06 -14.61
CA LEU A 44 1.04 4.97 -13.56
C LEU A 44 -0.19 5.35 -12.73
N GLY A 45 -0.22 4.97 -11.47
CA GLY A 45 -1.34 5.26 -10.59
C GLY A 45 -1.02 5.01 -9.13
N LEU A 46 -2.03 5.17 -8.28
CA LEU A 46 -1.94 4.83 -6.86
C LEU A 46 -2.12 3.32 -6.67
N SER A 47 -1.36 2.76 -5.74
CA SER A 47 -1.52 1.37 -5.30
C SER A 47 -2.70 1.27 -4.33
N THR A 48 -3.86 0.84 -4.82
CA THR A 48 -5.08 0.67 -4.03
C THR A 48 -4.80 -0.21 -2.80
N ASP A 49 -5.38 0.14 -1.65
CA ASP A 49 -5.22 -0.55 -0.36
C ASP A 49 -3.78 -0.57 0.20
N SER A 50 -2.84 0.16 -0.39
CA SER A 50 -1.46 0.19 0.12
C SER A 50 -1.31 1.01 1.40
N GLY A 51 -2.12 2.03 1.60
CA GLY A 51 -2.12 2.83 2.83
C GLY A 51 -2.68 2.07 4.03
N GLY A 52 -1.99 2.15 5.16
CA GLY A 52 -2.43 1.55 6.40
C GLY A 52 -3.81 2.03 6.85
N VAL A 53 -4.64 1.09 7.24
CA VAL A 53 -6.04 1.33 7.66
C VAL A 53 -6.06 2.04 9.00
N GLY A 54 -6.93 3.03 9.17
CA GLY A 54 -7.05 3.80 10.41
C GLY A 54 -8.21 4.78 10.38
N LYS A 55 -8.53 5.42 11.50
CA LYS A 55 -9.41 6.59 11.54
C LYS A 55 -8.92 7.66 10.57
N ARG A 56 -7.59 7.79 10.51
CA ARG A 56 -6.85 8.51 9.48
C ARG A 56 -6.02 7.51 8.69
N ARG A 57 -6.32 7.39 7.41
CA ARG A 57 -5.67 6.44 6.50
C ARG A 57 -4.22 6.88 6.25
N GLY A 58 -3.32 5.91 6.16
CA GLY A 58 -1.99 6.16 5.60
C GLY A 58 -2.08 6.52 4.11
N GLY A 59 -1.15 7.31 3.63
CA GLY A 59 -1.02 7.65 2.21
C GLY A 59 -0.73 6.41 1.37
N LEU A 60 -1.10 6.45 0.11
CA LEU A 60 -0.87 5.37 -0.84
C LEU A 60 0.50 5.49 -1.52
N GLY A 61 1.07 4.35 -1.87
CA GLY A 61 2.23 4.28 -2.74
C GLY A 61 1.84 4.28 -4.23
N TYR A 62 2.84 4.30 -5.10
CA TYR A 62 2.69 4.12 -6.53
C TYR A 62 2.38 2.66 -6.90
N ASP A 63 1.66 2.49 -8.01
CA ASP A 63 1.60 1.26 -8.81
C ASP A 63 2.01 1.63 -10.23
N LYS A 64 3.27 1.35 -10.58
CA LYS A 64 3.85 1.69 -11.87
C LYS A 64 4.31 0.43 -12.60
N GLN A 65 4.02 0.37 -13.90
CA GLN A 65 4.37 -0.77 -14.75
C GLN A 65 5.12 -0.27 -15.97
N TYR A 66 6.21 -0.95 -16.27
CA TYR A 66 7.07 -0.67 -17.43
C TYR A 66 7.18 -1.92 -18.29
N ARG A 67 6.82 -1.82 -19.56
CA ARG A 67 7.18 -2.82 -20.56
C ARG A 67 8.51 -2.46 -21.16
N VAL A 68 9.47 -3.35 -21.14
CA VAL A 68 10.75 -3.15 -21.83
C VAL A 68 10.64 -3.58 -23.28
N LEU A 69 11.20 -2.79 -24.20
CA LEU A 69 11.13 -3.03 -25.64
C LEU A 69 12.37 -3.73 -26.18
N VAL A 70 13.45 -3.77 -25.39
CA VAL A 70 14.71 -4.45 -25.70
C VAL A 70 15.17 -5.24 -24.49
N ASP A 71 16.04 -6.21 -24.71
CA ASP A 71 16.70 -6.94 -23.62
C ASP A 71 17.53 -5.95 -22.79
N CYS A 72 17.32 -5.96 -21.50
CA CYS A 72 18.00 -5.06 -20.56
C CYS A 72 18.22 -5.71 -19.19
N ALA A 73 18.93 -5.02 -18.32
CA ALA A 73 19.05 -5.37 -16.93
C ALA A 73 18.40 -4.29 -16.07
N THR A 74 17.71 -4.69 -14.98
CA THR A 74 17.14 -3.76 -14.02
C THR A 74 17.92 -3.70 -12.74
N ILE A 75 17.98 -2.50 -12.17
CA ILE A 75 18.53 -2.22 -10.84
C ILE A 75 17.39 -1.68 -9.99
N ILE A 76 17.22 -2.23 -8.79
CA ILE A 76 16.25 -1.77 -7.80
C ILE A 76 17.00 -1.51 -6.49
N THR A 77 16.79 -0.31 -5.94
CA THR A 77 17.23 0.02 -4.58
C THR A 77 16.01 0.55 -3.85
N ALA A 78 15.46 -0.25 -2.96
CA ALA A 78 14.23 0.06 -2.25
C ALA A 78 14.25 -0.46 -0.81
N ASP A 79 13.71 0.37 0.08
CA ASP A 79 13.48 0.01 1.46
C ASP A 79 12.11 -0.68 1.65
N ARG A 80 11.88 -1.18 2.86
CA ARG A 80 10.57 -1.65 3.30
C ARG A 80 9.98 -2.85 2.54
N VAL A 81 10.82 -3.71 1.98
CA VAL A 81 10.36 -4.93 1.26
C VAL A 81 9.73 -5.96 2.21
N ARG A 82 10.22 -6.01 3.45
CA ARG A 82 9.76 -6.98 4.46
C ARG A 82 8.83 -6.38 5.50
N LEU A 83 8.99 -5.10 5.78
CA LEU A 83 8.24 -4.37 6.80
C LEU A 83 7.54 -3.18 6.15
N GLY A 84 6.22 -3.10 6.25
CA GLY A 84 5.47 -1.89 5.94
C GLY A 84 5.75 -0.75 6.92
N CYS A 85 5.25 0.44 6.62
CA CYS A 85 5.24 1.53 7.59
C CYS A 85 4.24 1.18 8.71
N TYR A 86 4.67 1.25 9.96
CA TYR A 86 3.85 0.87 11.10
C TYR A 86 2.63 1.79 11.29
N GLY A 87 1.52 1.20 11.76
CA GLY A 87 0.34 1.93 12.22
C GLY A 87 0.44 2.27 13.71
N VAL A 88 -0.26 3.31 14.14
CA VAL A 88 -0.25 3.77 15.54
C VAL A 88 -1.66 4.02 16.08
N ALA A 89 -1.80 3.98 17.40
CA ALA A 89 -3.06 4.26 18.12
C ALA A 89 -4.26 3.43 17.63
N GLY A 90 -4.05 2.18 17.26
CA GLY A 90 -5.08 1.29 16.70
C GLY A 90 -5.16 1.26 15.18
N GLY A 91 -4.42 2.12 14.49
CA GLY A 91 -4.24 2.04 13.04
C GLY A 91 -3.33 0.88 12.64
N LYS A 92 -3.45 0.43 11.39
CA LYS A 92 -2.70 -0.71 10.85
C LYS A 92 -1.50 -0.28 10.03
N ALA A 93 -0.53 -1.19 9.89
CA ALA A 93 0.60 -0.98 9.00
C ALA A 93 0.16 -0.84 7.54
N GLY A 94 0.90 -0.02 6.78
CA GLY A 94 0.78 0.07 5.33
C GLY A 94 1.41 -1.14 4.64
N GLN A 95 1.13 -1.28 3.35
CA GLN A 95 1.71 -2.34 2.51
C GLN A 95 3.22 -2.12 2.34
N PRO A 96 4.04 -3.17 2.37
CA PRO A 96 5.45 -3.08 2.06
C PRO A 96 5.67 -2.82 0.56
N PHE A 97 6.92 -2.46 0.21
CA PHE A 97 7.36 -2.39 -1.18
C PHE A 97 7.26 -3.76 -1.86
N LEU A 98 6.84 -3.76 -3.12
CA LEU A 98 6.77 -4.95 -3.96
C LEU A 98 7.23 -4.60 -5.37
N ALA A 99 8.23 -5.33 -5.87
CA ALA A 99 8.58 -5.34 -7.28
C ALA A 99 8.35 -6.74 -7.85
N THR A 100 7.82 -6.82 -9.05
CA THR A 100 7.54 -8.09 -9.73
C THR A 100 7.91 -7.96 -11.20
N ALA A 101 8.73 -8.89 -11.68
CA ALA A 101 8.98 -9.08 -13.10
C ALA A 101 8.01 -10.15 -13.62
N ASP A 102 7.26 -9.84 -14.65
CA ASP A 102 6.29 -10.76 -15.26
C ASP A 102 6.92 -11.52 -16.41
N PHE A 103 7.03 -12.83 -16.24
CA PHE A 103 7.51 -13.77 -17.25
C PHE A 103 6.34 -14.63 -17.72
N GLY A 104 5.53 -14.10 -18.61
CA GLY A 104 4.42 -14.83 -19.19
C GLY A 104 3.37 -15.32 -18.17
N GLY A 105 2.99 -14.47 -17.23
CA GLY A 105 1.99 -14.72 -16.20
C GLY A 105 2.50 -15.41 -14.92
N ARG A 106 3.79 -15.71 -14.83
CA ARG A 106 4.44 -16.26 -13.64
C ARG A 106 5.29 -15.21 -12.92
N GLY A 107 4.73 -14.06 -12.58
CA GLY A 107 5.48 -12.97 -11.99
C GLY A 107 6.51 -13.41 -10.94
N VAL A 108 7.76 -13.00 -11.13
CA VAL A 108 8.86 -13.25 -10.18
C VAL A 108 8.97 -12.07 -9.25
N LYS A 109 8.78 -12.30 -7.95
CA LYS A 109 8.99 -11.27 -6.93
C LYS A 109 10.47 -10.97 -6.79
N LEU A 110 10.81 -9.68 -6.92
CA LEU A 110 12.16 -9.18 -6.74
C LEU A 110 12.37 -8.66 -5.31
N ASP A 111 13.60 -8.68 -4.83
CA ASP A 111 13.96 -8.06 -3.54
C ASP A 111 14.11 -6.54 -3.69
N GLY A 112 14.29 -5.84 -2.59
CA GLY A 112 14.50 -4.38 -2.58
C GLY A 112 15.91 -3.97 -2.99
N LEU A 113 16.86 -4.89 -2.98
CA LEU A 113 18.22 -4.67 -3.48
C LEU A 113 18.49 -5.68 -4.59
N VAL A 114 18.40 -5.21 -5.82
CA VAL A 114 18.60 -6.02 -7.03
C VAL A 114 19.56 -5.28 -7.94
N ASP A 115 20.58 -5.97 -8.42
CA ASP A 115 21.54 -5.46 -9.38
C ASP A 115 21.64 -6.42 -10.56
N GLY A 116 21.44 -5.89 -11.76
CA GLY A 116 21.62 -6.63 -13.00
C GLY A 116 20.57 -7.72 -13.28
N PHE A 117 19.36 -7.64 -12.69
CA PHE A 117 18.32 -8.63 -12.98
C PHE A 117 17.87 -8.53 -14.47
N PRO A 118 17.99 -9.63 -15.24
CA PRO A 118 17.71 -9.57 -16.69
C PRO A 118 16.21 -9.49 -16.97
N LEU A 119 15.83 -8.60 -17.89
CA LEU A 119 14.51 -8.51 -18.47
C LEU A 119 14.64 -8.68 -19.98
N LYS A 120 13.76 -9.49 -20.57
CA LYS A 120 13.66 -9.69 -22.02
C LYS A 120 12.66 -8.73 -22.64
N ALA A 121 12.88 -8.37 -23.90
CA ALA A 121 11.94 -7.56 -24.68
C ALA A 121 10.49 -8.07 -24.54
N GLY A 122 9.56 -7.16 -24.30
CA GLY A 122 8.15 -7.45 -24.05
C GLY A 122 7.77 -7.77 -22.60
N GLN A 123 8.73 -8.02 -21.71
CA GLN A 123 8.43 -8.27 -20.29
C GLN A 123 8.06 -7.00 -19.55
N ILE A 124 7.24 -7.17 -18.50
CA ILE A 124 6.75 -6.07 -17.65
C ILE A 124 7.45 -6.11 -16.30
N LEU A 125 8.02 -4.99 -15.89
CA LEU A 125 8.43 -4.73 -14.51
C LEU A 125 7.32 -3.91 -13.83
N ARG A 126 6.71 -4.46 -12.78
CA ARG A 126 5.76 -3.75 -11.94
C ARG A 126 6.41 -3.37 -10.62
N VAL A 127 6.27 -2.11 -10.24
CA VAL A 127 6.76 -1.57 -8.97
C VAL A 127 5.58 -0.99 -8.19
N GLN A 128 5.38 -1.49 -6.98
CA GLN A 128 4.41 -0.96 -6.03
C GLN A 128 5.18 -0.44 -4.81
N THR A 129 5.15 0.88 -4.61
CA THR A 129 5.85 1.46 -3.47
C THR A 129 5.07 1.35 -2.18
N THR A 130 5.72 1.57 -1.06
CA THR A 130 5.12 1.41 0.27
C THR A 130 3.96 2.38 0.50
N GLY A 131 2.92 1.90 1.18
CA GLY A 131 1.95 2.78 1.81
C GLY A 131 2.41 3.26 3.18
N GLY A 132 1.94 4.43 3.60
CA GLY A 132 2.11 4.95 4.95
C GLY A 132 1.28 4.16 5.98
N GLY A 133 1.66 4.17 7.25
CA GLY A 133 0.87 3.56 8.32
C GLY A 133 -0.39 4.38 8.66
N GLY A 134 -1.46 3.71 9.10
CA GLY A 134 -2.69 4.35 9.57
C GLY A 134 -2.58 4.87 11.01
N TRP A 135 -3.44 5.81 11.36
CA TRP A 135 -3.59 6.34 12.71
C TRP A 135 -5.02 6.16 13.23
N GLY A 136 -5.15 5.70 14.47
CA GLY A 136 -6.44 5.54 15.15
C GLY A 136 -7.27 4.35 14.68
N ASP A 137 -8.33 4.01 15.43
CA ASP A 137 -9.19 2.87 15.11
C ASP A 137 -9.91 3.08 13.76
N PRO A 138 -9.74 2.19 12.77
CA PRO A 138 -10.42 2.29 11.49
C PRO A 138 -11.95 2.24 11.59
N LEU A 139 -12.51 1.61 12.62
CA LEU A 139 -13.97 1.61 12.84
C LEU A 139 -14.53 2.96 13.32
N GLU A 140 -13.65 3.94 13.57
CA GLU A 140 -14.04 5.33 13.87
C GLU A 140 -13.91 6.26 12.66
N ARG A 141 -13.42 5.76 11.50
CA ARG A 141 -13.37 6.57 10.28
C ARG A 141 -14.79 6.85 9.80
N GLU A 142 -15.07 8.12 9.45
CA GLU A 142 -16.34 8.54 8.89
C GLU A 142 -16.72 7.69 7.66
N PRO A 143 -17.93 7.09 7.61
CA PRO A 143 -18.33 6.22 6.52
C PRO A 143 -18.26 6.89 5.14
N ASP A 144 -18.60 8.17 5.05
CA ASP A 144 -18.52 8.94 3.82
C ASP A 144 -17.06 9.14 3.32
N LEU A 145 -16.09 9.27 4.22
CA LEU A 145 -14.69 9.32 3.82
C LEU A 145 -14.25 7.97 3.22
N VAL A 146 -14.71 6.85 3.79
CA VAL A 146 -14.45 5.52 3.23
C VAL A 146 -15.12 5.35 1.86
N ARG A 147 -16.36 5.81 1.71
CA ARG A 147 -17.09 5.82 0.44
C ARG A 147 -16.30 6.58 -0.64
N ARG A 148 -15.86 7.80 -0.33
CA ARG A 148 -15.03 8.63 -1.24
C ARG A 148 -13.72 7.95 -1.60
N ASP A 149 -13.04 7.33 -0.62
CA ASP A 149 -11.82 6.58 -0.88
C ASP A 149 -12.07 5.41 -1.86
N VAL A 150 -13.24 4.75 -1.78
CA VAL A 150 -13.61 3.68 -2.71
C VAL A 150 -13.89 4.24 -4.11
N GLU A 151 -14.65 5.32 -4.23
CA GLU A 151 -14.95 5.99 -5.50
C GLU A 151 -13.69 6.50 -6.20
N GLN A 152 -12.70 6.96 -5.42
CA GLN A 152 -11.40 7.41 -5.92
C GLN A 152 -10.40 6.26 -6.17
N GLY A 153 -10.80 5.00 -5.96
CA GLY A 153 -9.92 3.85 -6.13
C GLY A 153 -8.79 3.73 -5.10
N LYS A 154 -8.86 4.48 -4.01
CA LYS A 154 -7.85 4.46 -2.93
C LYS A 154 -8.02 3.27 -2.01
N VAL A 155 -9.26 2.88 -1.75
CA VAL A 155 -9.66 1.74 -0.93
C VAL A 155 -10.57 0.85 -1.76
N SER A 156 -10.35 -0.46 -1.72
CA SER A 156 -11.27 -1.39 -2.38
C SER A 156 -12.58 -1.53 -1.59
N ALA A 157 -13.69 -1.84 -2.26
CA ALA A 157 -14.95 -2.13 -1.59
C ALA A 157 -14.83 -3.30 -0.60
N LYS A 158 -13.94 -4.25 -0.89
CA LYS A 158 -13.60 -5.35 0.03
C LYS A 158 -12.95 -4.83 1.30
N ALA A 159 -11.96 -3.97 1.19
CA ALA A 159 -11.27 -3.38 2.35
C ALA A 159 -12.20 -2.43 3.13
N ALA A 160 -13.06 -1.65 2.45
CA ALA A 160 -14.08 -0.82 3.10
C ALA A 160 -14.96 -1.65 4.05
N ARG A 161 -15.40 -2.82 3.60
CA ARG A 161 -16.20 -3.74 4.40
C ARG A 161 -15.40 -4.42 5.52
N ALA A 162 -14.26 -5.03 5.17
CA ALA A 162 -13.51 -5.88 6.09
C ALA A 162 -12.74 -5.10 7.15
N GLU A 163 -12.17 -3.94 6.78
CA GLU A 163 -11.25 -3.19 7.60
C GLU A 163 -11.92 -2.00 8.31
N TYR A 164 -12.78 -1.28 7.58
CA TYR A 164 -13.46 -0.09 8.10
C TYR A 164 -14.88 -0.36 8.60
N GLY A 165 -15.39 -1.57 8.34
CA GLY A 165 -16.75 -1.94 8.69
C GLY A 165 -17.81 -1.07 8.03
N VAL A 166 -17.58 -0.61 6.80
CA VAL A 166 -18.52 0.20 6.04
C VAL A 166 -19.21 -0.65 4.98
N ALA A 167 -20.51 -0.72 5.05
CA ALA A 167 -21.37 -1.35 4.06
C ALA A 167 -21.71 -0.35 2.96
N LEU A 168 -21.33 -0.67 1.72
CA LEU A 168 -21.57 0.16 0.56
C LEU A 168 -22.52 -0.55 -0.42
N ARG A 169 -23.47 0.19 -0.97
CA ARG A 169 -24.32 -0.23 -2.08
C ARG A 169 -23.95 0.57 -3.33
N LYS A 170 -23.96 -0.06 -4.50
CA LYS A 170 -23.77 0.64 -5.78
C LYS A 170 -24.92 1.63 -6.00
N ALA A 171 -24.56 2.85 -6.38
CA ALA A 171 -25.53 3.85 -6.81
C ALA A 171 -26.05 3.54 -8.24
N ARG A 172 -26.95 4.37 -8.75
CA ARG A 172 -27.41 4.27 -10.14
C ARG A 172 -26.32 4.65 -11.14
N THR A 173 -25.50 5.63 -10.77
CA THR A 173 -24.36 6.08 -11.57
C THR A 173 -23.20 5.07 -11.42
N PRO A 174 -22.63 4.58 -12.52
CA PRO A 174 -21.48 3.70 -12.47
C PRO A 174 -20.30 4.34 -11.75
N GLY A 175 -19.66 3.59 -10.84
CA GLY A 175 -18.53 4.08 -10.06
C GLY A 175 -18.89 4.80 -8.76
N GLU A 176 -20.15 5.16 -8.54
CA GLU A 176 -20.64 5.78 -7.32
C GLU A 176 -21.20 4.76 -6.34
N TYR A 177 -21.13 5.10 -5.05
CA TYR A 177 -21.63 4.28 -3.96
C TYR A 177 -22.46 5.09 -2.98
N VAL A 178 -23.36 4.40 -2.27
CA VAL A 178 -24.16 4.94 -1.17
C VAL A 178 -23.83 4.14 0.09
N VAL A 179 -23.62 4.83 1.20
CA VAL A 179 -23.42 4.19 2.50
C VAL A 179 -24.74 3.58 2.97
N ASP A 180 -24.68 2.31 3.34
CA ASP A 180 -25.75 1.64 4.06
C ASP A 180 -25.52 1.81 5.58
N GLU A 181 -26.18 2.79 6.17
CA GLU A 181 -25.98 3.17 7.57
C GLU A 181 -26.33 2.02 8.53
N ALA A 182 -27.47 1.35 8.34
CA ALA A 182 -27.89 0.23 9.18
C ALA A 182 -26.93 -0.97 9.05
N GLY A 183 -26.54 -1.30 7.81
CA GLY A 183 -25.55 -2.32 7.52
C GLY A 183 -24.18 -1.99 8.12
N THR A 184 -23.76 -0.73 8.04
CA THR A 184 -22.52 -0.23 8.63
C THR A 184 -22.53 -0.35 10.15
N ALA A 185 -23.60 0.07 10.82
CA ALA A 185 -23.73 -0.03 12.27
C ALA A 185 -23.64 -1.49 12.75
N THR A 186 -24.38 -2.38 12.10
CA THR A 186 -24.39 -3.83 12.39
C THR A 186 -23.00 -4.45 12.18
N LEU A 187 -22.34 -4.13 11.06
CA LEU A 187 -21.04 -4.66 10.70
C LEU A 187 -19.96 -4.18 11.68
N ARG A 188 -19.94 -2.88 12.02
CA ARG A 188 -19.01 -2.32 13.02
C ARG A 188 -19.20 -2.95 14.40
N ALA A 189 -20.45 -3.16 14.83
CA ALA A 189 -20.73 -3.84 16.10
C ALA A 189 -20.19 -5.27 16.12
N SER A 190 -20.32 -6.02 15.01
CA SER A 190 -19.77 -7.36 14.86
C SER A 190 -18.24 -7.35 14.91
N LEU A 191 -17.59 -6.48 14.13
CA LEU A 191 -16.14 -6.34 14.09
C LEU A 191 -15.54 -5.94 15.43
N ARG A 192 -16.20 -5.03 16.17
CA ARG A 192 -15.77 -4.65 17.54
C ARG A 192 -15.80 -5.84 18.50
N ARG A 193 -16.85 -6.69 18.43
CA ARG A 193 -16.95 -7.90 19.26
C ARG A 193 -15.88 -8.95 18.95
N ALA A 194 -15.50 -9.07 17.66
CA ALA A 194 -14.51 -10.03 17.21
C ALA A 194 -13.05 -9.61 17.51
N ARG A 195 -12.82 -8.34 17.84
CA ARG A 195 -11.47 -7.82 18.12
C ARG A 195 -10.97 -8.16 19.52
N PRO A 196 -9.65 -8.31 19.72
CA PRO A 196 -9.06 -8.34 21.04
C PRO A 196 -9.40 -7.08 21.85
N ARG A 197 -9.67 -7.24 23.15
CA ARG A 197 -9.98 -6.10 24.02
C ARG A 197 -8.88 -5.02 24.04
N LYS A 198 -7.62 -5.43 23.90
CA LYS A 198 -6.47 -4.52 23.86
C LYS A 198 -5.87 -4.53 22.46
N GLN A 199 -5.98 -3.41 21.77
CA GLN A 199 -5.31 -3.19 20.51
C GLN A 199 -3.83 -2.82 20.74
N PRO A 200 -2.89 -3.23 19.87
CA PRO A 200 -1.51 -2.80 19.98
C PRO A 200 -1.42 -1.28 19.76
N VAL A 201 -0.58 -0.60 20.55
CA VAL A 201 -0.30 0.83 20.36
C VAL A 201 0.40 1.06 19.02
N ILE A 202 1.24 0.11 18.63
CA ILE A 202 1.97 0.11 17.34
C ILE A 202 1.70 -1.22 16.64
N ASP A 203 1.10 -1.15 15.47
CA ASP A 203 0.99 -2.28 14.54
C ASP A 203 2.17 -2.25 13.57
N ARG A 204 3.02 -3.26 13.64
CA ARG A 204 4.20 -3.42 12.78
C ARG A 204 3.94 -4.28 11.54
N GLY A 205 2.72 -4.78 11.41
CA GLY A 205 2.27 -5.61 10.31
C GLY A 205 2.82 -7.05 10.34
N PRO A 206 2.29 -7.92 9.46
CA PRO A 206 2.57 -9.35 9.47
C PRO A 206 4.03 -9.70 9.14
N GLY A 207 4.75 -8.83 8.45
CA GLY A 207 6.17 -9.01 8.15
C GLY A 207 7.05 -8.99 9.40
N TYR A 208 6.71 -8.15 10.37
CA TYR A 208 7.42 -8.07 11.65
C TYR A 208 7.31 -9.37 12.46
N GLU A 209 6.11 -9.95 12.54
CA GLU A 209 5.89 -11.19 13.27
C GLU A 209 6.71 -12.35 12.70
N LYS A 210 6.81 -12.46 11.37
CA LYS A 210 7.62 -13.46 10.69
C LYS A 210 9.10 -13.30 11.03
N LEU A 211 9.62 -12.07 11.01
CA LEU A 211 11.00 -11.78 11.37
C LEU A 211 11.29 -12.03 12.85
N ALA A 212 10.39 -11.65 13.73
CA ALA A 212 10.52 -11.86 15.16
C ALA A 212 10.55 -13.35 15.54
N ARG A 213 9.79 -14.20 14.82
CA ARG A 213 9.83 -15.66 15.00
C ARG A 213 11.09 -16.31 14.42
N ALA A 214 11.63 -15.74 13.33
CA ALA A 214 12.84 -16.26 12.68
C ALA A 214 14.14 -15.87 13.41
N SER A 215 14.14 -14.81 14.22
CA SER A 215 15.30 -14.42 15.03
C SER A 215 15.43 -15.33 16.24
N PRO A 216 16.55 -16.07 16.41
CA PRO A 216 16.76 -16.83 17.62
C PRO A 216 16.78 -15.87 18.81
N ARG A 217 15.91 -16.12 19.81
CA ARG A 217 15.95 -15.38 21.08
C ARG A 217 17.35 -15.55 21.66
N LYS A 218 18.20 -14.52 21.57
CA LYS A 218 19.40 -14.42 22.40
C LYS A 218 18.90 -14.34 23.83
N THR A 219 18.89 -15.48 24.51
CA THR A 219 18.79 -15.52 25.97
C THR A 219 20.01 -14.77 26.49
N ALA A 220 19.81 -13.52 26.89
CA ALA A 220 20.80 -12.79 27.66
C ALA A 220 20.94 -13.55 28.99
N LYS A 221 21.98 -14.40 29.11
CA LYS A 221 22.46 -14.85 30.42
C LYS A 221 22.98 -13.59 31.09
N ARG A 222 22.21 -13.09 32.07
CA ARG A 222 22.73 -12.16 33.06
C ARG A 222 23.83 -12.94 33.81
N ARG A 223 25.07 -12.47 33.69
CA ARG A 223 26.13 -12.71 34.68
C ARG A 223 26.15 -11.51 35.63
#